data_8823552f42223420d69a331e184de3bf
#
_entry.id   8823552f42223420d69a331e184de3bf
#
_cell.length_a   1.000
_cell.length_b   1.000
_cell.length_c   1.000
_cell.angle_alpha   90.00
_cell.angle_beta   90.00
_cell.angle_gamma   90.00
#
_symmetry.space_group_name_H-M   'P 1'
#
loop_
_entity.id
_entity.type
_entity.pdbx_description
1 polymer ?
#
loop_
_entity_poly.entity_id
_entity_poly.type
_entity_poly.pdbx_seq_one_letter_code
_entity_poly.pdbx_strand_id
1 'polypeptide(L)'
;MDVLKTAKEAMRIEAESILLTEKSLDKHFKKVAELILNIKGRVILTGMGKSGQIAGKIASTLASTGTPAFFLHPGEAIHGDLGKITSYDIVFMLSNSGETEEIINLIPSIEKIGATVIVMTGCKNSTLAQKADVVLPVVIKKEADKFNMVPTSSSTTMLAIGDALAITLMKLKSFTSERFALYHPGGTLGKKMLMTVKQIMHSGEGNPTVKPTLTVQEALFVMTAKGLGAVSIIDEKGKLKGILTDGDIRRGLEKHADFLKFEVKEVMIKNPITVHPSQLVVNALELMKSHKPNPVTVLPVCEKDEYVCGMIHLTDLLKQGVL
;
A
#
# COMPACT_ATOMS: atom_id res chain seq x y z
N MET A 1 10.13 39.96 -16.99
CA MET A 1 9.00 39.02 -16.82
C MET A 1 8.98 38.60 -15.35
N ASP A 2 7.87 38.72 -14.67
CA ASP A 2 7.74 38.26 -13.28
C ASP A 2 7.43 36.77 -13.28
N VAL A 3 8.45 35.96 -12.97
CA VAL A 3 8.40 34.49 -13.00
C VAL A 3 7.35 33.96 -12.02
N LEU A 4 7.31 34.51 -10.79
CA LEU A 4 6.35 34.06 -9.78
C LEU A 4 4.90 34.40 -10.14
N LYS A 5 4.69 35.59 -10.71
CA LYS A 5 3.37 35.99 -11.17
C LYS A 5 2.86 35.04 -12.26
N THR A 6 3.72 34.71 -13.25
CA THR A 6 3.37 33.80 -14.33
C THR A 6 3.03 32.39 -13.81
N ALA A 7 3.85 31.86 -12.87
CA ALA A 7 3.59 30.54 -12.28
C ALA A 7 2.26 30.49 -11.50
N LYS A 8 2.00 31.51 -10.67
CA LYS A 8 0.75 31.62 -9.90
C LYS A 8 -0.48 31.74 -10.80
N GLU A 9 -0.35 32.46 -11.93
CA GLU A 9 -1.43 32.62 -12.90
C GLU A 9 -1.76 31.28 -13.58
N ALA A 10 -0.75 30.53 -14.04
CA ALA A 10 -0.95 29.21 -14.62
C ALA A 10 -1.67 28.24 -13.64
N MET A 11 -1.18 28.13 -12.41
CA MET A 11 -1.81 27.29 -11.38
C MET A 11 -3.26 27.71 -11.09
N ARG A 12 -3.56 29.01 -11.10
CA ARG A 12 -4.93 29.51 -10.90
C ARG A 12 -5.87 29.11 -12.03
N ILE A 13 -5.41 29.22 -13.29
CA ILE A 13 -6.19 28.81 -14.46
C ILE A 13 -6.54 27.32 -14.41
N GLU A 14 -5.59 26.48 -14.02
CA GLU A 14 -5.82 25.05 -13.86
C GLU A 14 -6.81 24.76 -12.72
N ALA A 15 -6.64 25.39 -11.56
CA ALA A 15 -7.55 25.24 -10.42
C ALA A 15 -8.99 25.68 -10.75
N GLU A 16 -9.16 26.81 -11.45
CA GLU A 16 -10.47 27.28 -11.93
C GLU A 16 -11.12 26.26 -12.89
N SER A 17 -10.35 25.59 -13.73
CA SER A 17 -10.83 24.56 -14.65
C SER A 17 -11.31 23.31 -13.92
N ILE A 18 -10.61 22.89 -12.86
CA ILE A 18 -11.08 21.79 -11.99
C ILE A 18 -12.42 22.16 -11.33
N LEU A 19 -12.54 23.36 -10.73
CA LEU A 19 -13.78 23.82 -10.10
C LEU A 19 -14.94 23.98 -11.10
N LEU A 20 -14.65 24.36 -12.33
CA LEU A 20 -15.65 24.46 -13.40
C LEU A 20 -16.16 23.07 -13.79
N THR A 21 -15.27 22.10 -13.93
CA THR A 21 -15.64 20.72 -14.22
C THR A 21 -16.38 20.07 -13.06
N GLU A 22 -15.97 20.30 -11.83
CA GLU A 22 -16.65 19.82 -10.61
C GLU A 22 -18.14 20.21 -10.63
N LYS A 23 -18.45 21.47 -10.93
CA LYS A 23 -19.84 21.96 -11.07
C LYS A 23 -20.61 21.32 -12.21
N SER A 24 -19.92 20.78 -13.22
CA SER A 24 -20.53 20.13 -14.37
C SER A 24 -20.72 18.63 -14.23
N LEU A 25 -20.22 18.02 -13.13
CA LEU A 25 -20.43 16.59 -12.84
C LEU A 25 -21.93 16.31 -12.65
N ASP A 26 -22.40 15.30 -13.36
CA ASP A 26 -23.82 14.97 -13.41
C ASP A 26 -24.06 13.44 -13.40
N LYS A 27 -25.23 13.05 -13.91
CA LYS A 27 -25.64 11.63 -14.06
C LYS A 27 -24.66 10.79 -14.87
N HIS A 28 -23.85 11.38 -15.74
CA HIS A 28 -22.88 10.65 -16.56
C HIS A 28 -21.71 10.13 -15.70
N PHE A 29 -21.22 10.95 -14.76
CA PHE A 29 -20.23 10.49 -13.80
C PHE A 29 -20.76 9.34 -12.93
N LYS A 30 -22.01 9.46 -12.45
CA LYS A 30 -22.67 8.39 -11.70
C LYS A 30 -22.77 7.11 -12.53
N LYS A 31 -23.20 7.21 -13.81
CA LYS A 31 -23.29 6.07 -14.72
C LYS A 31 -21.93 5.39 -14.96
N VAL A 32 -20.85 6.17 -15.13
CA VAL A 32 -19.49 5.65 -15.26
C VAL A 32 -19.09 4.88 -14.00
N ALA A 33 -19.32 5.46 -12.81
CA ALA A 33 -19.00 4.78 -11.56
C ALA A 33 -19.80 3.46 -11.38
N GLU A 34 -21.08 3.45 -11.73
CA GLU A 34 -21.92 2.26 -11.67
C GLU A 34 -21.49 1.16 -12.66
N LEU A 35 -21.12 1.53 -13.90
CA LEU A 35 -20.59 0.59 -14.88
C LEU A 35 -19.30 -0.06 -14.39
N ILE A 36 -18.36 0.73 -13.86
CA ILE A 36 -17.09 0.21 -13.35
C ILE A 36 -17.28 -0.58 -12.04
N LEU A 37 -18.24 -0.22 -11.21
CA LEU A 37 -18.54 -0.96 -9.98
C LEU A 37 -19.02 -2.40 -10.28
N ASN A 38 -19.81 -2.56 -11.36
CA ASN A 38 -20.45 -3.82 -11.75
C ASN A 38 -19.68 -4.59 -12.85
N ILE A 39 -18.49 -4.12 -13.25
CA ILE A 39 -17.69 -4.73 -14.29
C ILE A 39 -17.27 -6.17 -13.92
N LYS A 40 -17.37 -7.09 -14.86
CA LYS A 40 -16.85 -8.44 -14.73
C LYS A 40 -15.41 -8.58 -15.23
N GLY A 41 -14.97 -7.67 -16.08
CA GLY A 41 -13.64 -7.58 -16.66
C GLY A 41 -12.78 -6.51 -15.97
N ARG A 42 -12.04 -5.75 -16.77
CA ARG A 42 -11.09 -4.73 -16.35
C ARG A 42 -11.41 -3.38 -17.00
N VAL A 43 -10.90 -2.30 -16.41
CA VAL A 43 -10.92 -0.98 -17.03
C VAL A 43 -9.63 -0.79 -17.82
N ILE A 44 -9.73 -0.67 -19.13
CA ILE A 44 -8.59 -0.48 -20.03
C ILE A 44 -8.56 0.98 -20.44
N LEU A 45 -7.56 1.72 -19.96
CA LEU A 45 -7.43 3.13 -20.27
C LEU A 45 -6.53 3.32 -21.47
N THR A 46 -6.89 4.26 -22.36
CA THR A 46 -6.10 4.57 -23.55
C THR A 46 -6.12 6.07 -23.85
N GLY A 47 -5.07 6.55 -24.50
CA GLY A 47 -4.88 7.96 -24.85
C GLY A 47 -3.53 8.18 -25.52
N MET A 48 -3.40 9.29 -26.26
CA MET A 48 -2.14 9.69 -26.90
C MET A 48 -1.48 10.88 -26.18
N GLY A 49 -0.17 10.97 -26.26
CA GLY A 49 0.61 12.09 -25.72
C GLY A 49 0.36 12.34 -24.22
N LYS A 50 0.01 13.58 -23.87
CA LYS A 50 -0.29 13.95 -22.47
C LYS A 50 -1.52 13.23 -21.93
N SER A 51 -2.57 13.10 -22.76
CA SER A 51 -3.77 12.33 -22.36
C SER A 51 -3.44 10.86 -22.09
N GLY A 52 -2.50 10.26 -22.83
CA GLY A 52 -2.01 8.91 -22.58
C GLY A 52 -1.26 8.78 -21.25
N GLN A 53 -0.40 9.76 -20.91
CA GLN A 53 0.29 9.80 -19.61
C GLN A 53 -0.72 9.90 -18.45
N ILE A 54 -1.75 10.72 -18.58
CA ILE A 54 -2.83 10.83 -17.60
C ILE A 54 -3.65 9.53 -17.52
N ALA A 55 -3.97 8.91 -18.65
CA ALA A 55 -4.65 7.61 -18.68
C ALA A 55 -3.86 6.53 -17.93
N GLY A 56 -2.55 6.47 -18.15
CA GLY A 56 -1.66 5.56 -17.41
C GLY A 56 -1.67 5.81 -15.90
N LYS A 57 -1.64 7.07 -15.46
CA LYS A 57 -1.74 7.42 -14.04
C LYS A 57 -3.09 7.01 -13.45
N ILE A 58 -4.18 7.28 -14.13
CA ILE A 58 -5.53 6.89 -13.66
C ILE A 58 -5.64 5.37 -13.57
N ALA A 59 -5.13 4.62 -14.57
CA ALA A 59 -5.09 3.16 -14.54
C ALA A 59 -4.37 2.63 -13.31
N SER A 60 -3.19 3.18 -13.01
CA SER A 60 -2.41 2.82 -11.83
C SER A 60 -3.16 3.13 -10.53
N THR A 61 -3.82 4.30 -10.44
CA THR A 61 -4.61 4.68 -9.27
C THR A 61 -5.80 3.73 -9.07
N LEU A 62 -6.55 3.42 -10.13
CA LEU A 62 -7.67 2.47 -10.06
C LEU A 62 -7.20 1.08 -9.60
N ALA A 63 -6.11 0.56 -10.18
CA ALA A 63 -5.55 -0.74 -9.82
C ALA A 63 -5.14 -0.79 -8.35
N SER A 64 -4.41 0.24 -7.88
CA SER A 64 -3.93 0.34 -6.50
C SER A 64 -5.06 0.54 -5.48
N THR A 65 -6.23 0.96 -5.92
CA THR A 65 -7.43 1.20 -5.09
C THR A 65 -8.51 0.13 -5.27
N GLY A 66 -8.16 -1.03 -5.84
CA GLY A 66 -9.05 -2.21 -5.88
C GLY A 66 -9.97 -2.29 -7.09
N THR A 67 -9.71 -1.51 -8.14
CA THR A 67 -10.37 -1.65 -9.44
C THR A 67 -9.36 -2.15 -10.46
N PRO A 68 -9.45 -3.40 -10.96
CA PRO A 68 -8.52 -3.90 -11.96
C PRO A 68 -8.49 -3.02 -13.21
N ALA A 69 -7.34 -2.41 -13.47
CA ALA A 69 -7.17 -1.50 -14.60
C ALA A 69 -5.75 -1.54 -15.13
N PHE A 70 -5.57 -1.25 -16.41
CA PHE A 70 -4.26 -1.04 -17.04
C PHE A 70 -4.35 -0.07 -18.21
N PHE A 71 -3.19 0.46 -18.58
CA PHE A 71 -3.06 1.34 -19.74
C PHE A 71 -2.72 0.52 -20.98
N LEU A 72 -3.40 0.81 -22.09
CA LEU A 72 -3.14 0.26 -23.42
C LEU A 72 -2.78 1.42 -24.38
N HIS A 73 -1.54 1.41 -24.88
CA HIS A 73 -1.10 2.42 -25.84
C HIS A 73 -1.81 2.21 -27.20
N PRO A 74 -2.43 3.24 -27.82
CA PRO A 74 -3.14 3.08 -29.08
C PRO A 74 -2.28 2.50 -30.20
N GLY A 75 -1.01 2.91 -30.29
CA GLY A 75 -0.07 2.38 -31.28
C GLY A 75 0.16 0.88 -31.15
N GLU A 76 0.29 0.34 -29.92
CA GLU A 76 0.43 -1.09 -29.69
C GLU A 76 -0.89 -1.83 -29.92
N ALA A 77 -2.00 -1.19 -29.60
CA ALA A 77 -3.34 -1.74 -29.80
C ALA A 77 -3.57 -2.10 -31.29
N ILE A 78 -3.23 -1.19 -32.21
CA ILE A 78 -3.36 -1.42 -33.66
C ILE A 78 -2.50 -2.62 -34.13
N HIS A 79 -1.38 -2.88 -33.47
CA HIS A 79 -0.43 -3.93 -33.83
C HIS A 79 -0.65 -5.27 -33.08
N GLY A 80 -1.85 -5.49 -32.54
CA GLY A 80 -2.24 -6.79 -31.96
C GLY A 80 -2.65 -6.77 -30.50
N ASP A 81 -2.27 -5.75 -29.72
CA ASP A 81 -2.61 -5.64 -28.29
C ASP A 81 -4.11 -5.45 -28.05
N LEU A 82 -4.94 -5.21 -29.08
CA LEU A 82 -6.41 -5.31 -28.99
C LEU A 82 -6.87 -6.70 -28.51
N GLY A 83 -6.08 -7.75 -28.73
CA GLY A 83 -6.32 -9.07 -28.18
C GLY A 83 -6.35 -9.16 -26.65
N LYS A 84 -5.91 -8.11 -25.94
CA LYS A 84 -6.02 -7.99 -24.49
C LYS A 84 -7.42 -7.59 -24.02
N ILE A 85 -8.28 -7.11 -24.93
CA ILE A 85 -9.64 -6.62 -24.66
C ILE A 85 -10.64 -7.76 -24.81
N THR A 86 -11.59 -7.85 -23.91
CA THR A 86 -12.72 -8.78 -23.96
C THR A 86 -14.05 -8.03 -23.90
N SER A 87 -15.14 -8.69 -24.24
CA SER A 87 -16.51 -8.13 -24.13
C SER A 87 -16.93 -7.81 -22.68
N TYR A 88 -16.20 -8.27 -21.69
CA TYR A 88 -16.45 -7.99 -20.28
C TYR A 88 -15.71 -6.73 -19.77
N ASP A 89 -14.82 -6.15 -20.60
CA ASP A 89 -14.00 -5.01 -20.23
C ASP A 89 -14.69 -3.67 -20.58
N ILE A 90 -14.23 -2.61 -19.95
CA ILE A 90 -14.55 -1.23 -20.30
C ILE A 90 -13.30 -0.61 -20.91
N VAL A 91 -13.40 -0.04 -22.11
CA VAL A 91 -12.36 0.77 -22.72
C VAL A 91 -12.63 2.24 -22.42
N PHE A 92 -11.76 2.85 -21.64
CA PHE A 92 -11.89 4.24 -21.21
C PHE A 92 -10.88 5.11 -21.97
N MET A 93 -11.35 5.88 -22.91
CA MET A 93 -10.55 6.68 -23.83
C MET A 93 -10.44 8.13 -23.36
N LEU A 94 -9.22 8.67 -23.33
CA LEU A 94 -8.94 10.06 -22.98
C LEU A 94 -8.45 10.83 -24.22
N SER A 95 -9.23 11.82 -24.65
CA SER A 95 -8.84 12.72 -25.74
C SER A 95 -9.55 14.07 -25.57
N ASN A 96 -8.79 15.15 -25.38
CA ASN A 96 -9.38 16.47 -25.16
C ASN A 96 -10.17 16.96 -26.39
N SER A 97 -9.64 16.81 -27.60
CA SER A 97 -10.33 17.11 -28.85
C SER A 97 -11.43 16.09 -29.17
N GLY A 98 -11.25 14.83 -28.76
CA GLY A 98 -12.07 13.71 -29.19
C GLY A 98 -11.90 13.34 -30.68
N GLU A 99 -10.83 13.86 -31.34
CA GLU A 99 -10.52 13.65 -32.76
C GLU A 99 -9.13 13.01 -32.95
N THR A 100 -8.60 12.34 -31.97
CA THR A 100 -7.29 11.66 -32.03
C THR A 100 -7.41 10.42 -32.91
N GLU A 101 -6.81 10.44 -34.11
CA GLU A 101 -6.95 9.39 -35.12
C GLU A 101 -6.55 8.00 -34.61
N GLU A 102 -5.46 7.91 -33.88
CA GLU A 102 -4.97 6.65 -33.34
C GLU A 102 -5.98 5.98 -32.38
N ILE A 103 -6.80 6.76 -31.69
CA ILE A 103 -7.85 6.25 -30.82
C ILE A 103 -9.12 5.93 -31.62
N ILE A 104 -9.48 6.80 -32.56
CA ILE A 104 -10.65 6.60 -33.43
C ILE A 104 -10.52 5.29 -34.23
N ASN A 105 -9.33 5.00 -34.74
CA ASN A 105 -9.05 3.77 -35.48
C ASN A 105 -9.20 2.46 -34.66
N LEU A 106 -9.27 2.53 -33.34
CA LEU A 106 -9.55 1.38 -32.48
C LEU A 106 -11.05 1.04 -32.40
N ILE A 107 -11.91 2.02 -32.57
CA ILE A 107 -13.37 1.91 -32.33
C ILE A 107 -14.00 0.73 -33.10
N PRO A 108 -13.78 0.53 -34.40
CA PRO A 108 -14.45 -0.54 -35.14
C PRO A 108 -14.12 -1.94 -34.60
N SER A 109 -12.88 -2.12 -34.12
CA SER A 109 -12.46 -3.39 -33.52
C SER A 109 -13.04 -3.58 -32.13
N ILE A 110 -13.10 -2.53 -31.32
CA ILE A 110 -13.67 -2.57 -29.96
C ILE A 110 -15.17 -2.82 -30.01
N GLU A 111 -15.89 -2.19 -30.94
CA GLU A 111 -17.31 -2.47 -31.21
C GLU A 111 -17.54 -3.95 -31.55
N LYS A 112 -16.70 -4.56 -32.43
CA LYS A 112 -16.78 -5.98 -32.78
C LYS A 112 -16.46 -6.90 -31.58
N ILE A 113 -15.55 -6.51 -30.69
CA ILE A 113 -15.25 -7.25 -29.44
C ILE A 113 -16.44 -7.18 -28.48
N GLY A 114 -17.23 -6.09 -28.55
CA GLY A 114 -18.39 -5.86 -27.69
C GLY A 114 -18.04 -5.29 -26.31
N ALA A 115 -16.86 -4.65 -26.17
CA ALA A 115 -16.48 -3.95 -24.95
C ALA A 115 -17.20 -2.61 -24.83
N THR A 116 -17.55 -2.20 -23.62
CA THR A 116 -18.17 -0.90 -23.34
C THR A 116 -17.15 0.23 -23.52
N VAL A 117 -17.54 1.29 -24.24
CA VAL A 117 -16.69 2.45 -24.53
C VAL A 117 -17.10 3.65 -23.69
N ILE A 118 -16.17 4.17 -22.88
CA ILE A 118 -16.31 5.44 -22.17
C ILE A 118 -15.31 6.43 -22.74
N VAL A 119 -15.73 7.66 -23.00
CA VAL A 119 -14.85 8.72 -23.50
C VAL A 119 -14.82 9.90 -22.54
N MET A 120 -13.62 10.31 -22.14
CA MET A 120 -13.37 11.55 -21.40
C MET A 120 -12.85 12.59 -22.39
N THR A 121 -13.64 13.66 -22.63
CA THR A 121 -13.32 14.65 -23.68
C THR A 121 -13.83 16.04 -23.34
N GLY A 122 -13.15 17.08 -23.87
CA GLY A 122 -13.59 18.46 -23.83
C GLY A 122 -14.62 18.78 -24.92
N CYS A 123 -14.77 17.93 -25.95
CA CYS A 123 -15.65 18.16 -27.11
C CYS A 123 -16.79 17.12 -27.16
N LYS A 124 -17.98 17.51 -26.74
CA LYS A 124 -19.15 16.62 -26.67
C LYS A 124 -19.66 16.16 -28.04
N ASN A 125 -19.33 16.88 -29.11
CA ASN A 125 -19.78 16.57 -30.48
C ASN A 125 -18.68 15.91 -31.32
N SER A 126 -17.58 15.51 -30.70
CA SER A 126 -16.47 14.86 -31.40
C SER A 126 -16.80 13.46 -31.88
N THR A 127 -16.00 12.95 -32.81
CA THR A 127 -16.12 11.61 -33.36
C THR A 127 -16.10 10.54 -32.24
N LEU A 128 -15.17 10.63 -31.30
CA LEU A 128 -15.12 9.70 -30.14
C LEU A 128 -16.37 9.81 -29.27
N ALA A 129 -16.85 11.04 -29.00
CA ALA A 129 -18.04 11.24 -28.17
C ALA A 129 -19.31 10.63 -28.80
N GLN A 130 -19.46 10.71 -30.14
CA GLN A 130 -20.60 10.11 -30.86
C GLN A 130 -20.56 8.57 -30.83
N LYS A 131 -19.40 7.96 -30.67
CA LYS A 131 -19.19 6.51 -30.66
C LYS A 131 -19.14 5.91 -29.27
N ALA A 132 -19.18 6.73 -28.23
CA ALA A 132 -19.12 6.30 -26.86
C ALA A 132 -20.47 5.85 -26.29
N ASP A 133 -20.50 4.80 -25.47
CA ASP A 133 -21.67 4.45 -24.67
C ASP A 133 -21.93 5.48 -23.55
N VAL A 134 -20.85 6.10 -23.03
CA VAL A 134 -20.94 7.19 -22.06
C VAL A 134 -19.83 8.20 -22.29
N VAL A 135 -20.19 9.47 -22.31
CA VAL A 135 -19.25 10.60 -22.39
C VAL A 135 -19.11 11.24 -21.01
N LEU A 136 -17.87 11.38 -20.56
CA LEU A 136 -17.52 12.11 -19.35
C LEU A 136 -16.89 13.47 -19.75
N PRO A 137 -17.59 14.58 -19.57
CA PRO A 137 -17.15 15.87 -20.10
C PRO A 137 -16.01 16.46 -19.26
N VAL A 138 -15.03 17.04 -19.93
CA VAL A 138 -13.96 17.87 -19.37
C VAL A 138 -14.26 19.32 -19.72
N VAL A 139 -14.55 20.14 -18.71
CA VAL A 139 -14.97 21.52 -18.94
C VAL A 139 -13.87 22.46 -18.49
N ILE A 140 -13.20 23.11 -19.43
CA ILE A 140 -12.16 24.10 -19.16
C ILE A 140 -12.50 25.42 -19.88
N LYS A 141 -11.99 26.55 -19.40
CA LYS A 141 -12.09 27.83 -20.12
C LYS A 141 -11.01 27.96 -21.17
N LYS A 142 -9.77 27.63 -20.81
CA LYS A 142 -8.58 27.70 -21.65
C LYS A 142 -7.44 26.91 -21.04
N GLU A 143 -6.44 26.60 -21.84
CA GLU A 143 -5.14 26.14 -21.33
C GLU A 143 -4.38 27.29 -20.64
N ALA A 144 -3.40 26.96 -19.82
CA ALA A 144 -2.69 27.99 -19.03
C ALA A 144 -1.69 28.83 -19.84
N ASP A 145 -1.32 28.36 -21.03
CA ASP A 145 -0.44 29.11 -21.92
C ASP A 145 -1.21 30.16 -22.75
N LYS A 146 -0.47 31.18 -23.22
CA LYS A 146 -1.06 32.29 -23.97
C LYS A 146 -1.62 31.91 -25.36
N PHE A 147 -1.19 30.77 -25.89
CA PHE A 147 -1.61 30.27 -27.22
C PHE A 147 -2.74 29.27 -27.15
N ASN A 148 -3.13 28.86 -25.95
CA ASN A 148 -4.13 27.80 -25.67
C ASN A 148 -3.79 26.47 -26.37
N MET A 149 -2.51 26.09 -26.39
CA MET A 149 -1.99 24.96 -27.16
C MET A 149 -1.40 23.86 -26.28
N VAL A 150 -0.79 24.24 -25.13
CA VAL A 150 -0.10 23.31 -24.26
C VAL A 150 -1.10 22.64 -23.30
N PRO A 151 -1.31 21.31 -23.37
CA PRO A 151 -2.23 20.63 -22.47
C PRO A 151 -1.81 20.79 -21.01
N THR A 152 -2.48 21.66 -20.28
CA THR A 152 -2.30 22.00 -18.86
C THR A 152 -3.62 21.84 -18.13
N SER A 153 -4.56 22.79 -18.30
CA SER A 153 -5.87 22.72 -17.68
C SER A 153 -6.65 21.46 -18.06
N SER A 154 -6.61 21.07 -19.35
CA SER A 154 -7.29 19.85 -19.80
C SER A 154 -6.70 18.60 -19.15
N SER A 155 -5.39 18.44 -19.14
CA SER A 155 -4.72 17.27 -18.56
C SER A 155 -4.88 17.20 -17.04
N THR A 156 -4.72 18.33 -16.33
CA THR A 156 -4.90 18.41 -14.88
C THR A 156 -6.36 18.11 -14.49
N THR A 157 -7.32 18.60 -15.24
CA THR A 157 -8.74 18.33 -15.01
C THR A 157 -9.10 16.86 -15.27
N MET A 158 -8.59 16.24 -16.34
CA MET A 158 -8.76 14.81 -16.60
C MET A 158 -8.20 13.97 -15.45
N LEU A 159 -7.03 14.33 -14.93
CA LEU A 159 -6.42 13.69 -13.79
C LEU A 159 -7.31 13.79 -12.53
N ALA A 160 -7.83 14.98 -12.24
CA ALA A 160 -8.71 15.22 -11.09
C ALA A 160 -10.01 14.41 -11.18
N ILE A 161 -10.63 14.31 -12.37
CA ILE A 161 -11.81 13.46 -12.61
C ILE A 161 -11.46 11.97 -12.33
N GLY A 162 -10.33 11.52 -12.86
CA GLY A 162 -9.86 10.14 -12.67
C GLY A 162 -9.63 9.78 -11.20
N ASP A 163 -9.03 10.68 -10.44
CA ASP A 163 -8.83 10.50 -9.00
C ASP A 163 -10.15 10.55 -8.23
N ALA A 164 -11.05 11.45 -8.57
CA ALA A 164 -12.40 11.50 -8.01
C ALA A 164 -13.16 10.18 -8.26
N LEU A 165 -13.02 9.61 -9.46
CA LEU A 165 -13.62 8.32 -9.81
C LEU A 165 -13.01 7.18 -8.97
N ALA A 166 -11.70 7.11 -8.84
CA ALA A 166 -11.02 6.10 -8.04
C ALA A 166 -11.44 6.16 -6.56
N ILE A 167 -11.49 7.35 -5.97
CA ILE A 167 -11.94 7.54 -4.57
C ILE A 167 -13.42 7.19 -4.40
N THR A 168 -14.25 7.53 -5.36
CA THR A 168 -15.67 7.16 -5.35
C THR A 168 -15.84 5.63 -5.35
N LEU A 169 -15.12 4.93 -6.24
CA LEU A 169 -15.13 3.47 -6.32
C LEU A 169 -14.56 2.81 -5.06
N MET A 170 -13.51 3.37 -4.45
CA MET A 170 -13.00 2.90 -3.15
C MET A 170 -14.11 2.90 -2.09
N LYS A 171 -14.87 4.00 -1.98
CA LYS A 171 -15.97 4.13 -1.01
C LYS A 171 -17.10 3.14 -1.33
N LEU A 172 -17.51 3.03 -2.59
CA LEU A 172 -18.57 2.12 -3.01
C LEU A 172 -18.22 0.64 -2.80
N LYS A 173 -16.94 0.28 -2.96
CA LYS A 173 -16.41 -1.08 -2.74
C LYS A 173 -16.06 -1.37 -1.29
N SER A 174 -16.24 -0.44 -0.36
CA SER A 174 -15.77 -0.55 1.03
C SER A 174 -14.31 -1.01 1.10
N PHE A 175 -13.44 -0.39 0.27
CA PHE A 175 -12.04 -0.75 0.17
C PHE A 175 -11.29 -0.38 1.46
N THR A 176 -10.61 -1.35 2.06
CA THR A 176 -9.99 -1.22 3.37
C THR A 176 -8.49 -0.96 3.30
N SER A 177 -7.90 -0.52 4.41
CA SER A 177 -6.46 -0.35 4.57
C SER A 177 -5.68 -1.66 4.40
N GLU A 178 -6.27 -2.80 4.80
CA GLU A 178 -5.69 -4.13 4.63
C GLU A 178 -5.56 -4.48 3.14
N ARG A 179 -6.60 -4.19 2.34
CA ARG A 179 -6.55 -4.37 0.89
C ARG A 179 -5.53 -3.43 0.22
N PHE A 180 -5.42 -2.19 0.72
CA PHE A 180 -4.40 -1.25 0.24
C PHE A 180 -2.99 -1.78 0.53
N ALA A 181 -2.75 -2.31 1.72
CA ALA A 181 -1.48 -2.91 2.11
C ALA A 181 -1.11 -4.11 1.21
N LEU A 182 -2.10 -4.94 0.84
CA LEU A 182 -1.89 -6.08 -0.07
C LEU A 182 -1.35 -5.65 -1.44
N TYR A 183 -1.82 -4.51 -1.96
CA TYR A 183 -1.35 -3.98 -3.25
C TYR A 183 -0.06 -3.15 -3.14
N HIS A 184 0.36 -2.79 -1.91
CA HIS A 184 1.56 -1.99 -1.64
C HIS A 184 2.49 -2.68 -0.62
N PRO A 185 2.93 -3.94 -0.85
CA PRO A 185 3.66 -4.72 0.15
C PRO A 185 5.01 -4.10 0.55
N GLY A 186 5.64 -3.34 -0.34
CA GLY A 186 6.92 -2.65 -0.09
C GLY A 186 6.80 -1.34 0.70
N GLY A 187 5.61 -0.76 0.81
CA GLY A 187 5.36 0.48 1.54
C GLY A 187 5.30 0.27 3.06
N THR A 188 5.48 1.35 3.83
CA THR A 188 5.40 1.32 5.30
C THR A 188 4.10 0.69 5.80
N LEU A 189 2.96 1.04 5.18
CA LEU A 189 1.66 0.48 5.54
C LEU A 189 1.59 -1.02 5.22
N GLY A 190 2.11 -1.45 4.06
CA GLY A 190 2.17 -2.87 3.66
C GLY A 190 2.99 -3.70 4.64
N LYS A 191 4.17 -3.23 5.01
CA LYS A 191 5.02 -3.87 6.01
C LYS A 191 4.31 -4.00 7.36
N LYS A 192 3.68 -2.92 7.85
CA LYS A 192 2.93 -2.95 9.12
C LYS A 192 1.80 -3.97 9.12
N MET A 193 1.08 -4.10 8.02
CA MET A 193 -0.16 -4.89 7.96
C MET A 193 0.02 -6.32 7.45
N LEU A 194 1.18 -6.66 6.85
CA LEU A 194 1.39 -7.97 6.23
C LEU A 194 2.58 -8.73 6.83
N MET A 195 3.55 -8.04 7.43
CA MET A 195 4.75 -8.67 7.95
C MET A 195 4.45 -9.44 9.22
N THR A 196 4.87 -10.71 9.26
CA THR A 196 4.74 -11.59 10.43
C THR A 196 5.99 -11.55 11.29
N VAL A 197 5.85 -11.90 12.57
CA VAL A 197 6.94 -12.05 13.52
C VAL A 197 7.99 -13.05 13.02
N LYS A 198 7.55 -14.17 12.40
CA LYS A 198 8.43 -15.20 11.82
C LYS A 198 9.43 -14.64 10.81
N GLN A 199 9.05 -13.60 10.05
CA GLN A 199 9.90 -13.03 9.00
C GLN A 199 11.07 -12.20 9.52
N ILE A 200 11.01 -11.74 10.79
CA ILE A 200 12.01 -10.84 11.37
C ILE A 200 12.57 -11.30 12.72
N MET A 201 12.02 -12.36 13.30
CA MET A 201 12.52 -12.91 14.57
C MET A 201 13.92 -13.50 14.42
N HIS A 202 14.71 -13.48 15.49
CA HIS A 202 15.94 -14.24 15.60
C HIS A 202 15.61 -15.70 15.93
N SER A 203 15.97 -16.61 15.03
CA SER A 203 15.69 -18.05 15.14
C SER A 203 16.94 -18.90 14.96
N GLY A 204 16.83 -20.22 15.19
CA GLY A 204 17.94 -21.14 15.09
C GLY A 204 19.12 -20.74 15.96
N GLU A 205 20.33 -20.65 15.40
CA GLU A 205 21.52 -20.19 16.13
C GLU A 205 21.41 -18.77 16.65
N GLY A 206 20.59 -17.91 16.06
CA GLY A 206 20.34 -16.55 16.50
C GLY A 206 19.42 -16.45 17.73
N ASN A 207 18.74 -17.53 18.12
CA ASN A 207 17.79 -17.53 19.23
C ASN A 207 18.51 -17.70 20.58
N PRO A 208 18.47 -16.71 21.49
CA PRO A 208 19.15 -16.76 22.77
C PRO A 208 18.37 -17.64 23.76
N THR A 209 18.69 -18.91 23.84
CA THR A 209 18.09 -19.88 24.79
C THR A 209 19.10 -20.45 25.73
N VAL A 210 18.69 -20.71 26.96
CA VAL A 210 19.52 -21.32 28.01
C VAL A 210 18.73 -22.37 28.83
N LYS A 211 19.43 -23.32 29.46
CA LYS A 211 18.82 -24.30 30.37
C LYS A 211 18.62 -23.71 31.76
N PRO A 212 17.63 -24.18 32.53
CA PRO A 212 17.32 -23.66 33.87
C PRO A 212 18.46 -23.81 34.89
N THR A 213 19.35 -24.77 34.66
CA THR A 213 20.46 -25.11 35.54
C THR A 213 21.73 -24.31 35.28
N LEU A 214 21.79 -23.53 34.23
CA LEU A 214 22.92 -22.63 33.96
C LEU A 214 22.95 -21.49 34.99
N THR A 215 24.15 -20.99 35.27
CA THR A 215 24.33 -19.81 36.11
C THR A 215 23.92 -18.52 35.33
N VAL A 216 23.60 -17.47 36.08
CA VAL A 216 23.36 -16.14 35.51
C VAL A 216 24.56 -15.65 34.70
N GLN A 217 25.79 -15.97 35.13
CA GLN A 217 27.01 -15.63 34.41
C GLN A 217 27.04 -16.27 33.00
N GLU A 218 26.76 -17.58 32.92
CA GLU A 218 26.72 -18.30 31.65
C GLU A 218 25.60 -17.76 30.75
N ALA A 219 24.43 -17.46 31.32
CA ALA A 219 23.31 -16.83 30.59
C ALA A 219 23.69 -15.44 30.05
N LEU A 220 24.47 -14.65 30.81
CA LEU A 220 24.96 -13.35 30.38
C LEU A 220 25.90 -13.45 29.16
N PHE A 221 26.75 -14.48 29.09
CA PHE A 221 27.59 -14.74 27.92
C PHE A 221 26.74 -15.02 26.68
N VAL A 222 25.71 -15.87 26.80
CA VAL A 222 24.77 -16.13 25.69
C VAL A 222 24.05 -14.86 25.27
N MET A 223 23.54 -14.10 26.25
CA MET A 223 22.84 -12.82 26.01
C MET A 223 23.72 -11.82 25.26
N THR A 224 24.98 -11.67 25.69
CA THR A 224 25.95 -10.77 25.05
C THR A 224 26.30 -11.23 23.62
N ALA A 225 26.54 -12.53 23.43
CA ALA A 225 26.88 -13.09 22.14
C ALA A 225 25.75 -12.91 21.08
N LYS A 226 24.47 -12.93 21.53
CA LYS A 226 23.30 -12.76 20.64
C LYS A 226 22.83 -11.30 20.53
N GLY A 227 23.25 -10.40 21.42
CA GLY A 227 23.01 -8.97 21.35
C GLY A 227 21.55 -8.50 21.51
N LEU A 228 20.69 -9.35 22.11
CA LEU A 228 19.26 -9.04 22.27
C LEU A 228 18.87 -8.57 23.69
N GLY A 229 19.85 -8.49 24.62
CA GLY A 229 19.60 -8.06 25.99
C GLY A 229 18.68 -8.97 26.82
N ALA A 230 18.41 -10.20 26.35
CA ALA A 230 17.59 -11.17 27.02
C ALA A 230 17.92 -12.60 26.58
N VAL A 231 17.57 -13.59 27.40
CA VAL A 231 17.59 -15.02 27.07
C VAL A 231 16.29 -15.69 27.51
N SER A 232 15.77 -16.60 26.66
CA SER A 232 14.66 -17.49 27.02
C SER A 232 15.18 -18.72 27.78
N ILE A 233 14.60 -19.03 28.92
CA ILE A 233 14.90 -20.23 29.67
C ILE A 233 13.98 -21.35 29.21
N ILE A 234 14.54 -22.45 28.70
CA ILE A 234 13.78 -23.55 28.10
C ILE A 234 14.11 -24.88 28.78
N ASP A 235 13.12 -25.76 28.91
CA ASP A 235 13.31 -27.14 29.37
C ASP A 235 13.96 -28.03 28.29
N GLU A 236 14.15 -29.34 28.63
CA GLU A 236 14.73 -30.33 27.70
C GLU A 236 13.91 -30.55 26.44
N LYS A 237 12.62 -30.21 26.46
CA LYS A 237 11.69 -30.29 25.30
C LYS A 237 11.61 -28.99 24.50
N GLY A 238 12.40 -27.97 24.86
CA GLY A 238 12.38 -26.64 24.21
C GLY A 238 11.20 -25.75 24.63
N LYS A 239 10.48 -26.10 25.71
CA LYS A 239 9.36 -25.29 26.21
C LYS A 239 9.83 -24.17 27.11
N LEU A 240 9.19 -23.01 26.98
CA LEU A 240 9.50 -21.81 27.76
C LEU A 240 9.20 -22.02 29.26
N LYS A 241 10.16 -21.68 30.10
CA LYS A 241 10.04 -21.66 31.57
C LYS A 241 10.11 -20.26 32.13
N GLY A 242 10.79 -19.36 31.43
CA GLY A 242 10.96 -17.99 31.86
C GLY A 242 11.81 -17.17 30.88
N ILE A 243 12.05 -15.94 31.29
CA ILE A 243 12.96 -15.00 30.60
C ILE A 243 13.89 -14.37 31.65
N LEU A 244 15.12 -14.06 31.24
CA LEU A 244 16.05 -13.24 32.00
C LEU A 244 16.54 -12.12 31.10
N THR A 245 16.48 -10.88 31.59
CA THR A 245 16.90 -9.68 30.84
C THR A 245 18.08 -8.98 31.51
N ASP A 246 18.78 -8.12 30.77
CA ASP A 246 19.82 -7.22 31.29
C ASP A 246 19.32 -6.41 32.50
N GLY A 247 18.06 -5.98 32.47
CA GLY A 247 17.44 -5.24 33.56
C GLY A 247 17.29 -6.06 34.83
N ASP A 248 17.01 -7.36 34.67
CA ASP A 248 16.88 -8.28 35.82
C ASP A 248 18.24 -8.53 36.44
N ILE A 249 19.28 -8.72 35.61
CA ILE A 249 20.66 -8.92 36.09
C ILE A 249 21.13 -7.68 36.86
N ARG A 250 20.92 -6.48 36.35
CA ARG A 250 21.28 -5.24 37.05
C ARG A 250 20.59 -5.14 38.41
N ARG A 251 19.28 -5.36 38.46
CA ARG A 251 18.52 -5.33 39.72
C ARG A 251 18.94 -6.44 40.71
N GLY A 252 19.33 -7.59 40.19
CA GLY A 252 19.83 -8.69 41.00
C GLY A 252 21.18 -8.38 41.64
N LEU A 253 22.11 -7.79 40.90
CA LEU A 253 23.43 -7.37 41.38
C LEU A 253 23.36 -6.27 42.44
N GLU A 254 22.36 -5.38 42.37
CA GLU A 254 22.12 -4.39 43.43
C GLU A 254 21.74 -5.03 44.78
N LYS A 255 21.11 -6.19 44.72
CA LYS A 255 20.60 -6.87 45.93
C LYS A 255 21.56 -7.94 46.50
N HIS A 256 22.30 -8.61 45.61
CA HIS A 256 23.12 -9.77 45.94
C HIS A 256 24.48 -9.72 45.25
N ALA A 257 25.58 -9.61 46.00
CA ALA A 257 26.93 -9.56 45.42
C ALA A 257 27.27 -10.83 44.61
N ASP A 258 26.75 -11.98 44.99
CA ASP A 258 26.96 -13.27 44.34
C ASP A 258 25.91 -13.63 43.28
N PHE A 259 25.09 -12.67 42.84
CA PHE A 259 23.96 -12.90 41.92
C PHE A 259 24.36 -13.67 40.65
N LEU A 260 25.54 -13.45 40.12
CA LEU A 260 26.04 -14.13 38.92
C LEU A 260 26.22 -15.64 39.11
N LYS A 261 26.32 -16.13 40.34
CA LYS A 261 26.46 -17.56 40.65
C LYS A 261 25.13 -18.29 40.83
N PHE A 262 23.99 -17.55 40.90
CA PHE A 262 22.67 -18.17 41.03
C PHE A 262 22.31 -18.93 39.77
N GLU A 263 21.54 -20.01 39.89
CA GLU A 263 20.96 -20.67 38.73
C GLU A 263 19.84 -19.81 38.15
N VAL A 264 19.75 -19.75 36.81
CA VAL A 264 18.75 -18.89 36.13
C VAL A 264 17.31 -19.22 36.52
N LYS A 265 17.00 -20.48 36.87
CA LYS A 265 15.67 -20.88 37.36
C LYS A 265 15.22 -20.18 38.65
N GLU A 266 16.19 -19.72 39.47
CA GLU A 266 15.92 -19.05 40.74
C GLU A 266 15.56 -17.59 40.57
N VAL A 267 16.07 -16.97 39.48
CA VAL A 267 16.01 -15.52 39.24
C VAL A 267 15.20 -15.12 38.02
N MET A 268 14.83 -16.07 37.15
CA MET A 268 14.05 -15.79 35.93
C MET A 268 12.66 -15.24 36.23
N ILE A 269 12.16 -14.40 35.35
CA ILE A 269 10.75 -14.03 35.32
C ILE A 269 9.98 -15.21 34.74
N LYS A 270 9.09 -15.79 35.54
CA LYS A 270 8.21 -16.89 35.15
C LYS A 270 7.01 -16.33 34.32
N ASN A 271 6.51 -17.12 33.36
CA ASN A 271 5.37 -16.77 32.53
C ASN A 271 5.54 -15.42 31.81
N PRO A 272 6.61 -15.20 31.07
CA PRO A 272 6.79 -13.96 30.33
C PRO A 272 5.72 -13.83 29.24
N ILE A 273 5.44 -12.58 28.85
CA ILE A 273 4.60 -12.33 27.68
C ILE A 273 5.31 -12.86 26.42
N THR A 274 4.57 -13.53 25.56
CA THR A 274 5.06 -14.16 24.33
C THR A 274 4.28 -13.71 23.12
N VAL A 275 4.81 -13.98 21.93
CA VAL A 275 4.13 -13.72 20.66
C VAL A 275 4.21 -14.98 19.78
N HIS A 276 3.15 -15.26 19.01
CA HIS A 276 3.16 -16.38 18.08
C HIS A 276 3.86 -15.98 16.75
N PRO A 277 4.63 -16.86 16.09
CA PRO A 277 5.38 -16.52 14.87
C PRO A 277 4.49 -16.07 13.70
N SER A 278 3.23 -16.51 13.64
CA SER A 278 2.28 -16.08 12.60
C SER A 278 1.58 -14.75 12.89
N GLN A 279 1.74 -14.19 14.10
CA GLN A 279 1.19 -12.87 14.40
C GLN A 279 1.90 -11.78 13.60
N LEU A 280 1.16 -10.70 13.33
CA LEU A 280 1.72 -9.53 12.65
C LEU A 280 2.70 -8.79 13.58
N VAL A 281 3.71 -8.18 12.99
CA VAL A 281 4.70 -7.40 13.75
C VAL A 281 4.09 -6.22 14.50
N VAL A 282 2.98 -5.67 14.01
CA VAL A 282 2.24 -4.60 14.70
C VAL A 282 1.66 -5.09 16.02
N ASN A 283 1.18 -6.33 16.10
CA ASN A 283 0.66 -6.93 17.33
C ASN A 283 1.80 -7.14 18.35
N ALA A 284 2.97 -7.58 17.89
CA ALA A 284 4.16 -7.69 18.77
C ALA A 284 4.55 -6.32 19.34
N LEU A 285 4.50 -5.26 18.53
CA LEU A 285 4.76 -3.89 18.98
C LEU A 285 3.76 -3.41 20.03
N GLU A 286 2.47 -3.69 19.84
CA GLU A 286 1.43 -3.35 20.80
C GLU A 286 1.62 -4.10 22.11
N LEU A 287 1.94 -5.40 22.07
CA LEU A 287 2.27 -6.19 23.25
C LEU A 287 3.47 -5.60 24.01
N MET A 288 4.54 -5.21 23.30
CA MET A 288 5.71 -4.58 23.90
C MET A 288 5.35 -3.25 24.61
N LYS A 289 4.55 -2.40 23.96
CA LYS A 289 4.16 -1.07 24.48
C LYS A 289 3.15 -1.14 25.62
N SER A 290 2.21 -2.06 25.55
CA SER A 290 1.10 -2.16 26.51
C SER A 290 1.43 -2.96 27.77
N HIS A 291 2.59 -3.64 27.82
CA HIS A 291 2.99 -4.45 28.98
C HIS A 291 3.06 -3.64 30.25
N LYS A 292 2.53 -4.20 31.35
CA LYS A 292 2.52 -3.59 32.70
C LYS A 292 3.47 -4.36 33.61
N PRO A 293 4.16 -3.70 34.56
CA PRO A 293 4.09 -2.26 34.88
C PRO A 293 4.88 -1.36 33.89
N ASN A 294 5.83 -1.91 33.12
CA ASN A 294 6.67 -1.16 32.19
C ASN A 294 6.66 -1.81 30.80
N PRO A 295 6.75 -1.02 29.73
CA PRO A 295 6.98 -1.54 28.39
C PRO A 295 8.22 -2.47 28.32
N VAL A 296 8.16 -3.48 27.46
CA VAL A 296 9.28 -4.40 27.21
C VAL A 296 9.81 -4.20 25.80
N THR A 297 11.09 -4.48 25.60
CA THR A 297 11.76 -4.31 24.30
C THR A 297 12.00 -5.62 23.58
N VAL A 298 11.69 -6.74 24.22
CA VAL A 298 11.97 -8.08 23.69
C VAL A 298 10.84 -9.03 24.07
N LEU A 299 10.48 -9.94 23.16
CA LEU A 299 9.50 -10.99 23.39
C LEU A 299 10.05 -12.35 22.92
N PRO A 300 9.94 -13.42 23.73
CA PRO A 300 10.09 -14.78 23.25
C PRO A 300 8.99 -15.08 22.19
N VAL A 301 9.39 -15.74 21.11
CA VAL A 301 8.46 -16.20 20.07
C VAL A 301 8.19 -17.68 20.30
N CYS A 302 6.93 -18.00 20.58
CA CYS A 302 6.52 -19.37 20.91
C CYS A 302 5.44 -19.87 19.94
N GLU A 303 5.57 -21.13 19.53
CA GLU A 303 4.51 -21.87 18.85
C GLU A 303 3.46 -22.35 19.87
N LYS A 304 2.43 -23.04 19.36
CA LYS A 304 1.49 -23.78 20.21
C LYS A 304 2.31 -24.71 21.11
N ASP A 305 1.84 -24.95 22.33
CA ASP A 305 2.52 -25.76 23.36
C ASP A 305 3.77 -25.15 23.99
N GLU A 306 3.94 -23.81 23.92
CA GLU A 306 5.02 -23.05 24.56
C GLU A 306 6.43 -23.38 24.02
N TYR A 307 6.55 -24.01 22.85
CA TYR A 307 7.84 -24.28 22.22
C TYR A 307 8.47 -22.97 21.72
N VAL A 308 9.69 -22.66 22.19
CA VAL A 308 10.41 -21.44 21.83
C VAL A 308 11.07 -21.60 20.46
N CYS A 309 10.56 -20.93 19.44
CA CYS A 309 11.10 -20.97 18.10
C CYS A 309 11.94 -19.72 17.73
N GLY A 310 11.96 -18.69 18.58
CA GLY A 310 12.74 -17.49 18.33
C GLY A 310 12.61 -16.43 19.42
N MET A 311 13.19 -15.28 19.12
CA MET A 311 13.07 -14.05 19.92
C MET A 311 12.97 -12.85 18.99
N ILE A 312 12.15 -11.86 19.34
CA ILE A 312 12.02 -10.61 18.58
C ILE A 312 12.34 -9.43 19.47
N HIS A 313 13.12 -8.48 18.95
CA HIS A 313 13.51 -7.27 19.65
C HIS A 313 12.91 -6.02 18.99
N LEU A 314 12.62 -4.98 19.77
CA LEU A 314 12.04 -3.72 19.29
C LEU A 314 12.86 -3.06 18.16
N THR A 315 14.20 -3.18 18.20
CA THR A 315 15.08 -2.66 17.13
C THR A 315 14.86 -3.34 15.80
N ASP A 316 14.38 -4.59 15.75
CA ASP A 316 14.10 -5.30 14.51
C ASP A 316 12.86 -4.68 13.83
N LEU A 317 11.86 -4.32 14.64
CA LEU A 317 10.66 -3.59 14.19
C LEU A 317 11.02 -2.20 13.65
N LEU A 318 11.95 -1.49 14.32
CA LEU A 318 12.47 -0.19 13.87
C LEU A 318 13.19 -0.27 12.54
N LYS A 319 14.10 -1.25 12.36
CA LYS A 319 14.85 -1.48 11.11
C LYS A 319 13.91 -1.73 9.92
N GLN A 320 12.74 -2.32 10.15
CA GLN A 320 11.75 -2.57 9.11
C GLN A 320 10.81 -1.39 8.84
N GLY A 321 10.95 -0.29 9.57
CA GLY A 321 10.10 0.89 9.42
C GLY A 321 8.66 0.65 9.89
N VAL A 322 8.46 -0.21 10.90
CA VAL A 322 7.13 -0.54 11.45
C VAL A 322 6.63 0.53 12.44
N LEU A 323 7.51 1.38 12.94
CA LEU A 323 7.19 2.50 13.84
C LEU A 323 6.86 3.78 13.10
#